data_de2372b0f54f840c60fb5e7aa73fad17
#
_entry.id   de2372b0f54f840c60fb5e7aa73fad17
#
_cell.length_a   1.000
_cell.length_b   1.000
_cell.length_c   1.000
_cell.angle_alpha   90.00
_cell.angle_beta   90.00
_cell.angle_gamma   90.00
#
_symmetry.space_group_name_H-M   'P 1'
#
loop_
_entity.id
_entity.type
_entity.pdbx_description
1 polymer ?
#
loop_
_entity_poly.entity_id
_entity_poly.type
_entity_poly.pdbx_seq_one_letter_code
_entity_poly.pdbx_strand_id
1 'polypeptide(L)'
;PEPDINFDVGSGTQAEQTAAIMIHYEKLLLENPSNLCLVVGDVTSSMACAITAQKLCIPVAHVEAGIRSGDWSMPEEINRMVTDSITNYFFTTSEIATENLRRASVTDDRIFFVGNTMIDTLLCNMERLCPPSFWNEFELEVGQYIVLTLHRPGNVDAIDAFKKMLLTIGRQTRKLPVIFPVHPRTAKTLSNLKG
;
A
#
# COMPACT_ATOMS: atom_id res chain seq x y z
N PRO A 1 -4.11 -9.54 15.15
CA PRO A 1 -3.62 -8.92 16.39
C PRO A 1 -4.04 -7.46 16.45
N GLU A 2 -4.42 -7.00 17.64
CA GLU A 2 -4.70 -5.59 17.89
C GLU A 2 -3.37 -4.83 17.99
N PRO A 3 -3.29 -3.56 17.54
CA PRO A 3 -2.10 -2.74 17.75
C PRO A 3 -1.97 -2.41 19.24
N ASP A 4 -0.74 -2.34 19.74
CA ASP A 4 -0.48 -1.94 21.14
C ASP A 4 -0.88 -0.48 21.38
N ILE A 5 -0.73 0.38 20.37
CA ILE A 5 -1.05 1.80 20.43
C ILE A 5 -1.73 2.23 19.12
N ASN A 6 -2.85 2.93 19.26
CA ASN A 6 -3.54 3.60 18.16
C ASN A 6 -3.60 5.10 18.45
N PHE A 7 -3.16 5.91 17.49
CA PHE A 7 -3.21 7.38 17.64
C PHE A 7 -4.53 8.01 17.24
N ASP A 8 -5.46 7.23 16.71
CA ASP A 8 -6.77 7.69 16.20
C ASP A 8 -6.66 8.89 15.23
N VAL A 9 -5.58 8.92 14.44
CA VAL A 9 -5.42 9.94 13.40
C VAL A 9 -6.44 9.69 12.31
N GLY A 10 -7.49 10.50 12.31
CA GLY A 10 -8.60 10.39 11.37
C GLY A 10 -8.25 10.80 9.95
N SER A 11 -9.28 10.91 9.11
CA SER A 11 -9.15 11.44 7.75
C SER A 11 -8.88 12.95 7.80
N GLY A 12 -8.06 13.44 6.86
CA GLY A 12 -7.69 14.86 6.71
C GLY A 12 -6.89 15.07 5.44
N THR A 13 -6.36 16.26 5.25
CA THR A 13 -5.39 16.55 4.20
C THR A 13 -4.09 15.79 4.46
N GLN A 14 -3.25 15.62 3.44
CA GLN A 14 -1.93 14.99 3.57
C GLN A 14 -1.07 15.68 4.66
N ALA A 15 -1.12 17.00 4.73
CA ALA A 15 -0.38 17.77 5.71
C ALA A 15 -0.92 17.55 7.14
N GLU A 16 -2.23 17.58 7.33
CA GLU A 16 -2.86 17.36 8.64
C GLU A 16 -2.55 15.96 9.18
N GLN A 17 -2.69 14.93 8.34
CA GLN A 17 -2.38 13.55 8.73
C GLN A 17 -0.90 13.39 9.06
N THR A 18 0.00 13.90 8.23
CA THR A 18 1.45 13.84 8.47
C THR A 18 1.82 14.52 9.78
N ALA A 19 1.34 15.73 10.01
CA ALA A 19 1.63 16.49 11.22
C ALA A 19 1.10 15.80 12.48
N ALA A 20 -0.14 15.30 12.46
CA ALA A 20 -0.74 14.60 13.59
C ALA A 20 0.05 13.34 13.96
N ILE A 21 0.44 12.52 12.97
CA ILE A 21 1.25 11.32 13.20
C ILE A 21 2.59 11.71 13.83
N MET A 22 3.29 12.69 13.28
CA MET A 22 4.59 13.13 13.80
C MET A 22 4.48 13.58 15.25
N ILE A 23 3.49 14.39 15.62
CA ILE A 23 3.29 14.91 16.97
C ILE A 23 3.02 13.78 17.96
N HIS A 24 2.11 12.86 17.63
CA HIS A 24 1.78 11.74 18.51
C HIS A 24 2.93 10.75 18.65
N TYR A 25 3.64 10.48 17.55
CA TYR A 25 4.76 9.53 17.57
C TYR A 25 5.97 10.10 18.31
N GLU A 26 6.28 11.39 18.18
CA GLU A 26 7.34 12.04 18.96
C GLU A 26 7.05 11.92 20.46
N LYS A 27 5.82 12.25 20.88
CA LYS A 27 5.43 12.12 22.28
C LYS A 27 5.60 10.69 22.80
N LEU A 28 5.15 9.70 22.00
CA LEU A 28 5.32 8.28 22.34
C LEU A 28 6.80 7.91 22.53
N LEU A 29 7.67 8.32 21.60
CA LEU A 29 9.10 8.00 21.66
C LEU A 29 9.82 8.68 22.83
N LEU A 30 9.40 9.87 23.24
CA LEU A 30 9.93 10.56 24.40
C LEU A 30 9.50 9.88 25.71
N GLU A 31 8.28 9.36 25.77
CA GLU A 31 7.76 8.62 26.93
C GLU A 31 8.28 7.17 26.97
N ASN A 32 8.51 6.56 25.79
CA ASN A 32 8.93 5.18 25.61
C ASN A 32 10.13 5.10 24.66
N PRO A 33 11.35 5.36 25.12
CA PRO A 33 12.55 5.35 24.30
C PRO A 33 12.74 4.02 23.56
N SER A 34 12.99 4.11 22.25
CA SER A 34 13.18 2.95 21.37
C SER A 34 14.56 2.96 20.74
N ASN A 35 15.14 1.79 20.48
CA ASN A 35 16.46 1.64 19.87
C ASN A 35 16.40 1.57 18.33
N LEU A 36 15.22 1.32 17.76
CA LEU A 36 15.00 1.17 16.32
C LEU A 36 13.54 1.51 16.02
N CYS A 37 13.33 2.27 14.93
CA CYS A 37 12.03 2.46 14.31
C CYS A 37 11.96 1.60 13.05
N LEU A 38 11.04 0.64 13.00
CA LEU A 38 10.79 -0.16 11.81
C LEU A 38 9.50 0.32 11.14
N VAL A 39 9.61 0.71 9.87
CA VAL A 39 8.48 1.14 9.03
C VAL A 39 8.31 0.22 7.84
N VAL A 40 7.07 0.07 7.36
CA VAL A 40 6.74 -0.82 6.25
C VAL A 40 5.99 -0.06 5.17
N GLY A 41 6.41 -0.23 3.92
CA GLY A 41 5.73 0.31 2.75
C GLY A 41 5.79 1.83 2.64
N ASP A 42 4.81 2.40 1.94
CA ASP A 42 4.84 3.74 1.38
C ASP A 42 3.74 4.68 1.90
N VAL A 43 3.08 4.30 2.98
CA VAL A 43 2.00 5.11 3.54
C VAL A 43 2.53 6.34 4.27
N THR A 44 1.69 7.36 4.42
CA THR A 44 2.02 8.61 5.11
C THR A 44 2.59 8.36 6.52
N SER A 45 2.08 7.36 7.24
CA SER A 45 2.58 7.03 8.58
C SER A 45 4.00 6.49 8.57
N SER A 46 4.40 5.70 7.56
CA SER A 46 5.78 5.20 7.43
C SER A 46 6.76 6.36 7.30
N MET A 47 6.48 7.31 6.42
CA MET A 47 7.29 8.53 6.24
C MET A 47 7.32 9.38 7.50
N ALA A 48 6.17 9.68 8.09
CA ALA A 48 6.07 10.55 9.27
C ALA A 48 6.81 9.96 10.48
N CYS A 49 6.66 8.67 10.73
CA CYS A 49 7.39 7.98 11.81
C CYS A 49 8.90 7.94 11.54
N ALA A 50 9.33 7.69 10.30
CA ALA A 50 10.74 7.69 9.94
C ALA A 50 11.39 9.07 10.17
N ILE A 51 10.75 10.16 9.74
CA ILE A 51 11.24 11.52 9.98
C ILE A 51 11.37 11.80 11.47
N THR A 52 10.34 11.47 12.25
CA THR A 52 10.30 11.72 13.70
C THR A 52 11.40 10.94 14.42
N ALA A 53 11.54 9.64 14.12
CA ALA A 53 12.57 8.79 14.70
C ALA A 53 13.98 9.33 14.42
N GLN A 54 14.29 9.69 13.17
CA GLN A 54 15.58 10.24 12.78
C GLN A 54 15.91 11.57 13.50
N LYS A 55 14.89 12.44 13.68
CA LYS A 55 15.09 13.69 14.44
C LYS A 55 15.39 13.46 15.92
N LEU A 56 14.99 12.33 16.46
CA LEU A 56 15.32 11.87 17.81
C LEU A 56 16.57 10.95 17.85
N CYS A 57 17.34 10.88 16.75
CA CYS A 57 18.52 10.04 16.61
C CYS A 57 18.24 8.53 16.80
N ILE A 58 17.00 8.09 16.50
CA ILE A 58 16.63 6.68 16.51
C ILE A 58 16.79 6.13 15.09
N PRO A 59 17.63 5.09 14.89
CA PRO A 59 17.81 4.47 13.58
C PRO A 59 16.50 3.97 12.97
N VAL A 60 16.39 4.06 11.65
CA VAL A 60 15.20 3.61 10.88
C VAL A 60 15.54 2.39 10.04
N ALA A 61 14.68 1.38 10.12
CA ALA A 61 14.63 0.23 9.22
C ALA A 61 13.38 0.34 8.34
N HIS A 62 13.55 0.22 7.01
CA HIS A 62 12.45 0.32 6.05
C HIS A 62 12.26 -1.01 5.33
N VAL A 63 11.10 -1.63 5.53
CA VAL A 63 10.66 -2.84 4.81
C VAL A 63 9.87 -2.41 3.57
N GLU A 64 10.12 -3.04 2.43
CA GLU A 64 9.71 -2.64 1.07
C GLU A 64 10.46 -1.40 0.55
N ALA A 65 11.68 -1.21 1.00
CA ALA A 65 12.55 -0.12 0.57
C ALA A 65 12.95 -0.23 -0.91
N GLY A 66 13.26 0.90 -1.54
CA GLY A 66 13.81 0.96 -2.90
C GLY A 66 12.79 0.82 -4.03
N ILE A 67 11.52 0.62 -3.74
CA ILE A 67 10.45 0.60 -4.75
C ILE A 67 10.28 2.00 -5.34
N ARG A 68 10.17 2.10 -6.67
CA ARG A 68 9.93 3.36 -7.40
C ARG A 68 8.88 3.16 -8.48
N SER A 69 7.92 4.08 -8.54
CA SER A 69 6.95 4.19 -9.64
C SER A 69 7.41 5.18 -10.71
N GLY A 70 8.23 6.15 -10.33
CA GLY A 70 8.62 7.28 -11.19
C GLY A 70 7.50 8.31 -11.40
N ASP A 71 6.35 8.12 -10.78
CA ASP A 71 5.18 9.00 -10.89
C ASP A 71 5.10 9.94 -9.68
N TRP A 72 5.61 11.17 -9.85
CA TRP A 72 5.60 12.21 -8.84
C TRP A 72 4.20 12.73 -8.47
N SER A 73 3.17 12.40 -9.24
CA SER A 73 1.79 12.73 -8.89
C SER A 73 1.21 11.84 -7.79
N MET A 74 1.91 10.74 -7.47
CA MET A 74 1.53 9.82 -6.41
C MET A 74 2.14 10.26 -5.06
N PRO A 75 1.33 10.55 -4.03
CA PRO A 75 1.85 10.83 -2.69
C PRO A 75 2.76 9.71 -2.14
N GLU A 76 2.45 8.47 -2.49
CA GLU A 76 3.22 7.29 -2.08
C GLU A 76 4.65 7.31 -2.64
N GLU A 77 4.86 7.84 -3.84
CA GLU A 77 6.21 7.95 -4.40
C GLU A 77 7.06 8.94 -3.60
N ILE A 78 6.47 10.05 -3.20
CA ILE A 78 7.13 11.04 -2.33
C ILE A 78 7.45 10.40 -0.97
N ASN A 79 6.50 9.66 -0.39
CA ASN A 79 6.71 8.96 0.87
C ASN A 79 7.89 7.99 0.80
N ARG A 80 7.98 7.16 -0.28
CA ARG A 80 9.10 6.24 -0.52
C ARG A 80 10.43 6.96 -0.57
N MET A 81 10.51 8.01 -1.39
CA MET A 81 11.76 8.75 -1.59
C MET A 81 12.24 9.42 -0.30
N VAL A 82 11.33 10.06 0.44
CA VAL A 82 11.67 10.69 1.71
C VAL A 82 12.11 9.64 2.73
N THR A 83 11.35 8.55 2.89
CA THR A 83 11.67 7.48 3.84
C THR A 83 13.03 6.86 3.52
N ASP A 84 13.27 6.49 2.26
CA ASP A 84 14.55 5.91 1.84
C ASP A 84 15.72 6.86 2.04
N SER A 85 15.53 8.18 1.83
CA SER A 85 16.61 9.17 1.99
C SER A 85 17.15 9.28 3.42
N ILE A 86 16.37 8.87 4.41
CA ILE A 86 16.72 8.97 5.84
C ILE A 86 16.81 7.61 6.55
N THR A 87 16.66 6.50 5.82
CA THR A 87 16.70 5.14 6.38
C THR A 87 18.13 4.67 6.63
N ASN A 88 18.34 3.90 7.68
CA ASN A 88 19.61 3.27 8.02
C ASN A 88 19.72 1.84 7.45
N TYR A 89 18.65 1.04 7.53
CA TYR A 89 18.61 -0.37 7.12
C TYR A 89 17.48 -0.59 6.14
N PHE A 90 17.79 -1.09 4.95
CA PHE A 90 16.87 -1.24 3.82
C PHE A 90 16.56 -2.70 3.57
N PHE A 91 15.31 -3.10 3.72
CA PHE A 91 14.84 -4.44 3.42
C PHE A 91 14.09 -4.43 2.08
N THR A 92 14.73 -4.97 1.04
CA THR A 92 14.21 -4.93 -0.33
C THR A 92 13.45 -6.18 -0.71
N THR A 93 12.41 -6.00 -1.52
CA THR A 93 11.50 -7.07 -1.97
C THR A 93 11.81 -7.59 -3.37
N SER A 94 12.67 -6.90 -4.11
CA SER A 94 13.06 -7.26 -5.49
C SER A 94 14.47 -6.75 -5.81
N GLU A 95 15.11 -7.38 -6.80
CA GLU A 95 16.40 -6.95 -7.32
C GLU A 95 16.36 -5.51 -7.87
N ILE A 96 15.22 -5.14 -8.51
CA ILE A 96 15.03 -3.78 -9.03
C ILE A 96 15.04 -2.76 -7.88
N ALA A 97 14.39 -3.07 -6.75
CA ALA A 97 14.39 -2.20 -5.58
C ALA A 97 15.81 -2.05 -5.00
N THR A 98 16.56 -3.14 -4.91
CA THR A 98 17.98 -3.12 -4.52
C THR A 98 18.81 -2.22 -5.43
N GLU A 99 18.65 -2.36 -6.74
CA GLU A 99 19.37 -1.54 -7.72
C GLU A 99 19.00 -0.06 -7.64
N ASN A 100 17.74 0.28 -7.39
CA ASN A 100 17.31 1.67 -7.18
C ASN A 100 18.02 2.31 -5.98
N LEU A 101 18.21 1.57 -4.89
CA LEU A 101 18.95 2.05 -3.72
C LEU A 101 20.44 2.25 -4.02
N ARG A 102 21.08 1.33 -4.75
CA ARG A 102 22.47 1.46 -5.20
C ARG A 102 22.66 2.72 -6.06
N ARG A 103 21.72 2.98 -7.00
CA ARG A 103 21.72 4.22 -7.80
C ARG A 103 21.53 5.48 -6.95
N ALA A 104 20.85 5.36 -5.81
CA ALA A 104 20.74 6.43 -4.82
C ALA A 104 21.95 6.51 -3.87
N SER A 105 23.05 5.80 -4.19
CA SER A 105 24.29 5.76 -3.42
C SER A 105 24.19 5.15 -2.03
N VAL A 106 23.22 4.25 -1.82
CA VAL A 106 23.14 3.44 -0.62
C VAL A 106 24.16 2.30 -0.73
N THR A 107 24.95 2.09 0.31
CA THR A 107 25.98 1.05 0.36
C THR A 107 25.40 -0.33 0.62
N ASP A 108 26.01 -1.39 0.07
CA ASP A 108 25.46 -2.75 0.12
C ASP A 108 25.36 -3.33 1.54
N ASP A 109 26.18 -2.87 2.48
CA ASP A 109 26.14 -3.26 3.89
C ASP A 109 24.87 -2.81 4.61
N ARG A 110 24.11 -1.90 4.00
CA ARG A 110 22.84 -1.40 4.51
C ARG A 110 21.61 -1.98 3.80
N ILE A 111 21.81 -2.76 2.73
CA ILE A 111 20.73 -3.31 1.90
C ILE A 111 20.61 -4.81 2.14
N PHE A 112 19.41 -5.24 2.53
CA PHE A 112 19.08 -6.64 2.81
C PHE A 112 17.98 -7.10 1.89
N PHE A 113 18.28 -7.98 0.94
CA PHE A 113 17.27 -8.58 0.07
C PHE A 113 16.52 -9.66 0.85
N VAL A 114 15.26 -9.43 1.15
CA VAL A 114 14.43 -10.35 1.96
C VAL A 114 13.27 -10.99 1.18
N GLY A 115 13.04 -10.54 -0.05
CA GLY A 115 11.91 -11.00 -0.85
C GLY A 115 10.60 -10.29 -0.47
N ASN A 116 9.51 -10.73 -1.08
CA ASN A 116 8.21 -10.08 -0.93
C ASN A 116 7.43 -10.63 0.27
N THR A 117 7.36 -9.88 1.35
CA THR A 117 6.68 -10.24 2.60
C THR A 117 5.17 -10.48 2.43
N MET A 118 4.54 -9.92 1.38
CA MET A 118 3.14 -10.21 1.06
C MET A 118 2.96 -11.63 0.53
N ILE A 119 3.95 -12.16 -0.20
CA ILE A 119 3.95 -13.57 -0.63
C ILE A 119 4.04 -14.48 0.59
N ASP A 120 4.93 -14.18 1.54
CA ASP A 120 5.04 -14.96 2.78
C ASP A 120 3.72 -14.95 3.56
N THR A 121 3.07 -13.80 3.67
CA THR A 121 1.76 -13.66 4.30
C THR A 121 0.70 -14.50 3.58
N LEU A 122 0.68 -14.50 2.24
CA LEU A 122 -0.22 -15.32 1.46
C LEU A 122 0.02 -16.81 1.73
N LEU A 123 1.26 -17.26 1.63
CA LEU A 123 1.63 -18.67 1.84
C LEU A 123 1.28 -19.16 3.25
N CYS A 124 1.54 -18.35 4.26
CA CYS A 124 1.17 -18.68 5.67
C CYS A 124 -0.34 -18.77 5.89
N ASN A 125 -1.15 -18.19 5.02
CA ASN A 125 -2.61 -18.19 5.15
C ASN A 125 -3.33 -19.09 4.11
N MET A 126 -2.58 -19.79 3.24
CA MET A 126 -3.18 -20.63 2.18
C MET A 126 -4.21 -21.64 2.71
N GLU A 127 -3.92 -22.31 3.83
CA GLU A 127 -4.83 -23.30 4.44
C GLU A 127 -6.10 -22.68 5.04
N ARG A 128 -6.10 -21.37 5.26
CA ARG A 128 -7.23 -20.60 5.80
C ARG A 128 -8.15 -20.05 4.71
N LEU A 129 -7.76 -20.17 3.44
CA LEU A 129 -8.56 -19.70 2.33
C LEU A 129 -9.82 -20.56 2.20
N CYS A 130 -10.96 -19.90 2.16
CA CYS A 130 -12.24 -20.52 1.93
C CYS A 130 -13.01 -19.77 0.83
N PRO A 131 -13.84 -20.47 0.06
CA PRO A 131 -14.71 -19.81 -0.91
C PRO A 131 -15.62 -18.79 -0.20
N PRO A 132 -15.83 -17.60 -0.78
CA PRO A 132 -16.76 -16.64 -0.21
C PRO A 132 -18.21 -17.14 -0.30
N SER A 133 -19.10 -16.63 0.55
CA SER A 133 -20.50 -17.08 0.63
C SER A 133 -21.25 -17.02 -0.71
N PHE A 134 -20.95 -16.01 -1.52
CA PHE A 134 -21.57 -15.81 -2.84
C PHE A 134 -21.11 -16.82 -3.91
N TRP A 135 -20.07 -17.64 -3.62
CA TRP A 135 -19.55 -18.62 -4.58
C TRP A 135 -20.66 -19.54 -5.13
N ASN A 136 -21.44 -20.11 -4.21
CA ASN A 136 -22.55 -20.99 -4.57
C ASN A 136 -23.75 -20.21 -5.14
N GLU A 137 -24.00 -18.99 -4.66
CA GLU A 137 -25.10 -18.13 -5.14
C GLU A 137 -24.95 -17.78 -6.62
N PHE A 138 -23.72 -17.50 -7.06
CA PHE A 138 -23.43 -17.19 -8.47
C PHE A 138 -22.96 -18.40 -9.28
N GLU A 139 -23.06 -19.60 -8.75
CA GLU A 139 -22.68 -20.86 -9.42
C GLU A 139 -21.26 -20.77 -10.04
N LEU A 140 -20.30 -20.22 -9.28
CA LEU A 140 -18.94 -20.00 -9.77
C LEU A 140 -18.17 -21.32 -9.86
N GLU A 141 -17.51 -21.54 -10.97
CA GLU A 141 -16.62 -22.67 -11.20
C GLU A 141 -15.17 -22.21 -11.32
N VAL A 142 -14.24 -23.00 -10.81
CA VAL A 142 -12.80 -22.72 -10.87
C VAL A 142 -12.37 -22.55 -12.33
N GLY A 143 -11.74 -21.41 -12.63
CA GLY A 143 -11.28 -21.07 -13.99
C GLY A 143 -12.37 -20.58 -14.95
N GLN A 144 -13.63 -20.46 -14.52
CA GLN A 144 -14.76 -20.02 -15.34
C GLN A 144 -15.31 -18.64 -14.91
N TYR A 145 -14.52 -17.81 -14.28
CA TYR A 145 -14.88 -16.45 -13.91
C TYR A 145 -13.66 -15.51 -13.99
N ILE A 146 -13.92 -14.23 -13.93
CA ILE A 146 -12.89 -13.18 -13.94
C ILE A 146 -13.02 -12.38 -12.64
N VAL A 147 -11.88 -12.08 -12.02
CA VAL A 147 -11.84 -11.13 -10.88
C VAL A 147 -11.32 -9.79 -11.40
N LEU A 148 -12.09 -8.73 -11.17
CA LEU A 148 -11.75 -7.37 -11.53
C LEU A 148 -11.55 -6.53 -10.26
N THR A 149 -10.49 -5.73 -10.21
CA THR A 149 -10.32 -4.71 -9.18
C THR A 149 -9.94 -3.38 -9.81
N LEU A 150 -10.65 -2.32 -9.46
CA LEU A 150 -10.42 -0.95 -9.94
C LEU A 150 -10.66 0.02 -8.77
N HIS A 151 -9.61 0.72 -8.35
CA HIS A 151 -9.68 1.64 -7.21
C HIS A 151 -8.80 2.89 -7.38
N ARG A 152 -7.93 2.94 -8.39
CA ARG A 152 -7.08 4.11 -8.62
C ARG A 152 -7.89 5.29 -9.15
N PRO A 153 -7.67 6.53 -8.65
CA PRO A 153 -8.41 7.73 -9.07
C PRO A 153 -8.45 7.90 -10.59
N GLY A 154 -7.31 7.79 -11.27
CA GLY A 154 -7.21 7.94 -12.71
C GLY A 154 -8.05 6.95 -13.54
N ASN A 155 -8.45 5.80 -12.93
CA ASN A 155 -9.26 4.80 -13.61
C ASN A 155 -10.77 4.95 -13.32
N VAL A 156 -11.15 5.57 -12.19
CA VAL A 156 -12.53 5.53 -11.71
C VAL A 156 -13.21 6.90 -11.60
N ASP A 157 -12.45 8.00 -11.58
CA ASP A 157 -13.02 9.34 -11.36
C ASP A 157 -13.62 9.94 -12.65
N ALA A 158 -13.06 9.61 -13.82
CA ALA A 158 -13.60 10.03 -15.12
C ALA A 158 -14.75 9.10 -15.55
N ILE A 159 -16.00 9.48 -15.25
CA ILE A 159 -17.22 8.66 -15.40
C ILE A 159 -17.33 8.04 -16.80
N ASP A 160 -17.14 8.82 -17.86
CA ASP A 160 -17.29 8.32 -19.24
C ASP A 160 -16.19 7.31 -19.63
N ALA A 161 -14.95 7.57 -19.22
CA ALA A 161 -13.83 6.65 -19.44
C ALA A 161 -14.04 5.35 -18.66
N PHE A 162 -14.47 5.44 -17.41
CA PHE A 162 -14.78 4.31 -16.57
C PHE A 162 -15.93 3.46 -17.13
N LYS A 163 -17.03 4.09 -17.56
CA LYS A 163 -18.14 3.42 -18.24
C LYS A 163 -17.68 2.69 -19.51
N LYS A 164 -16.89 3.35 -20.35
CA LYS A 164 -16.35 2.74 -21.58
C LYS A 164 -15.46 1.54 -21.27
N MET A 165 -14.63 1.63 -20.23
CA MET A 165 -13.77 0.54 -19.79
C MET A 165 -14.59 -0.66 -19.30
N LEU A 166 -15.60 -0.47 -18.46
CA LEU A 166 -16.46 -1.55 -17.96
C LEU A 166 -17.23 -2.23 -19.11
N LEU A 167 -17.78 -1.44 -20.05
CA LEU A 167 -18.45 -1.99 -21.23
C LEU A 167 -17.50 -2.79 -22.12
N THR A 168 -16.25 -2.35 -22.26
CA THR A 168 -15.24 -3.06 -23.02
C THR A 168 -14.87 -4.38 -22.36
N ILE A 169 -14.64 -4.37 -21.05
CA ILE A 169 -14.38 -5.59 -20.27
C ILE A 169 -15.56 -6.56 -20.43
N GLY A 170 -16.79 -6.11 -20.19
CA GLY A 170 -17.98 -6.96 -20.31
C GLY A 170 -18.15 -7.60 -21.70
N ARG A 171 -17.77 -6.90 -22.78
CA ARG A 171 -17.78 -7.45 -24.13
C ARG A 171 -16.68 -8.48 -24.37
N GLN A 172 -15.51 -8.29 -23.78
CA GLN A 172 -14.34 -9.15 -24.00
C GLN A 172 -14.34 -10.42 -23.14
N THR A 173 -15.10 -10.44 -22.06
CA THR A 173 -15.15 -11.57 -21.10
C THR A 173 -15.91 -12.79 -21.64
N ARG A 174 -16.45 -12.75 -22.87
CA ARG A 174 -17.08 -13.88 -23.57
C ARG A 174 -18.13 -14.62 -22.72
N LYS A 175 -18.94 -13.88 -21.98
CA LYS A 175 -19.98 -14.38 -21.06
C LYS A 175 -19.46 -15.01 -19.77
N LEU A 176 -18.18 -14.99 -19.47
CA LEU A 176 -17.70 -15.38 -18.15
C LEU A 176 -18.21 -14.38 -17.10
N PRO A 177 -18.65 -14.85 -15.92
CA PRO A 177 -18.98 -13.99 -14.81
C PRO A 177 -17.79 -13.11 -14.43
N VAL A 178 -18.05 -11.83 -14.15
CA VAL A 178 -17.02 -10.90 -13.66
C VAL A 178 -17.34 -10.56 -12.20
N ILE A 179 -16.49 -11.01 -11.32
CA ILE A 179 -16.57 -10.70 -9.88
C ILE A 179 -15.78 -9.43 -9.63
N PHE A 180 -16.46 -8.40 -9.18
CA PHE A 180 -15.87 -7.08 -8.95
C PHE A 180 -16.03 -6.67 -7.49
N PRO A 181 -15.06 -6.99 -6.60
CA PRO A 181 -15.02 -6.44 -5.25
C PRO A 181 -14.84 -4.92 -5.33
N VAL A 182 -15.90 -4.18 -5.01
CA VAL A 182 -15.95 -2.74 -5.27
C VAL A 182 -15.41 -1.97 -4.07
N HIS A 183 -14.36 -1.18 -4.29
CA HIS A 183 -13.84 -0.23 -3.31
C HIS A 183 -14.85 0.93 -3.07
N PRO A 184 -14.98 1.51 -1.84
CA PRO A 184 -15.91 2.59 -1.54
C PRO A 184 -15.89 3.77 -2.53
N ARG A 185 -14.70 4.20 -2.97
CA ARG A 185 -14.54 5.24 -4.00
C ARG A 185 -15.22 4.84 -5.32
N THR A 186 -14.97 3.62 -5.77
CA THR A 186 -15.53 3.08 -7.01
C THR A 186 -17.04 2.89 -6.90
N ALA A 187 -17.54 2.48 -5.74
CA ALA A 187 -18.97 2.35 -5.48
C ALA A 187 -19.72 3.68 -5.67
N LYS A 188 -19.11 4.79 -5.22
CA LYS A 188 -19.65 6.15 -5.41
C LYS A 188 -19.76 6.51 -6.89
N THR A 189 -18.75 6.19 -7.69
CA THR A 189 -18.77 6.44 -9.14
C THR A 189 -19.80 5.53 -9.85
N LEU A 190 -19.89 4.25 -9.46
CA LEU A 190 -20.87 3.31 -10.01
C LEU A 190 -22.32 3.73 -9.72
N SER A 191 -22.61 4.30 -8.54
CA SER A 191 -23.95 4.80 -8.20
C SER A 191 -24.38 5.93 -9.14
N ASN A 192 -23.43 6.73 -9.61
CA ASN A 192 -23.69 7.82 -10.57
C ASN A 192 -23.90 7.32 -12.03
N LEU A 193 -23.55 6.06 -12.32
CA LEU A 193 -23.77 5.45 -13.65
C LEU A 193 -25.17 4.85 -13.81
N LYS A 194 -25.95 4.74 -12.72
CA LYS A 194 -27.32 4.16 -12.73
C LYS A 194 -28.40 5.13 -13.16
N GLY A 195 -28.01 6.32 -13.64
CA GLY A 195 -28.92 7.35 -14.19
C GLY A 195 -29.03 7.31 -15.70
#